data_d58c07d397be2cc603f71fe7fb40b864
#
_entry.id   d58c07d397be2cc603f71fe7fb40b864
#
_cell.length_a   1.000
_cell.length_b   1.000
_cell.length_c   1.000
_cell.angle_alpha   90.00
_cell.angle_beta   90.00
_cell.angle_gamma   90.00
#
_symmetry.space_group_name_H-M   'P 1'
#
loop_
_entity.id
_entity.type
_entity.pdbx_description
1 polymer ?
#
loop_
_entity_poly.entity_id
_entity_poly.type
_entity_poly.pdbx_seq_one_letter_code
_entity_poly.pdbx_strand_id
1 'polypeptide(L)'
;MITENIEIDKILAIYKEVLKGDFQVYKNHVYRIYNYVIFFDDDKNNYEKYAIAAAFHDIGIWTHSFDYLEPSIKLASEYLIETGKKDWVNEVALLIDNHHKMSVYKGDFQHTVEIFRKADWIDVIMGIKRFGLAKSTYKAIQKQISNKGFHWFLVKQSLNYFIKHPLNPLPMFKK
;
A
#
# COMPACT_ATOMS: atom_id res chain seq x y z
N MET A 1 -6.34 -17.25 3.16
CA MET A 1 -5.78 -16.01 3.72
C MET A 1 -4.28 -16.18 3.78
N ILE A 2 -3.53 -15.22 3.27
CA ILE A 2 -2.08 -15.27 3.13
C ILE A 2 -1.46 -14.45 4.27
N THR A 3 -0.60 -15.07 5.05
CA THR A 3 0.12 -14.45 6.19
C THR A 3 1.63 -14.49 6.00
N GLU A 4 2.10 -15.16 4.95
CA GLU A 4 3.50 -15.27 4.55
C GLU A 4 3.61 -15.13 3.04
N ASN A 5 4.55 -14.33 2.58
CA ASN A 5 4.89 -14.15 1.17
C ASN A 5 6.36 -13.80 1.07
N ILE A 6 7.11 -14.60 0.33
CA ILE A 6 8.58 -14.50 0.24
C ILE A 6 9.01 -13.11 -0.23
N GLU A 7 8.33 -12.54 -1.23
CA GLU A 7 8.68 -11.24 -1.80
C GLU A 7 8.39 -10.08 -0.83
N ILE A 8 7.21 -10.08 -0.20
CA ILE A 8 6.85 -9.09 0.84
C ILE A 8 7.86 -9.15 1.99
N ASP A 9 8.11 -10.35 2.52
CA ASP A 9 8.98 -10.52 3.69
C ASP A 9 10.43 -10.13 3.39
N LYS A 10 10.93 -10.44 2.20
CA LYS A 10 12.26 -10.04 1.72
C LYS A 10 12.39 -8.52 1.66
N ILE A 11 11.42 -7.83 1.03
CA ILE A 11 11.44 -6.37 0.91
C ILE A 11 11.37 -5.73 2.29
N LEU A 12 10.40 -6.14 3.12
CA LEU A 12 10.26 -5.56 4.46
C LEU A 12 11.47 -5.80 5.35
N ALA A 13 12.18 -6.91 5.19
CA ALA A 13 13.42 -7.17 5.93
C ALA A 13 14.52 -6.14 5.61
N ILE A 14 14.62 -5.67 4.36
CA ILE A 14 15.58 -4.62 3.95
C ILE A 14 15.31 -3.31 4.72
N TYR A 15 14.03 -2.99 4.95
CA TYR A 15 13.63 -1.72 5.57
C TYR A 15 13.35 -1.82 7.08
N LYS A 16 13.69 -2.94 7.72
CA LYS A 16 13.40 -3.17 9.15
C LYS A 16 13.95 -2.08 10.05
N GLU A 17 15.18 -1.64 9.80
CA GLU A 17 15.83 -0.58 10.59
C GLU A 17 15.21 0.81 10.35
N VAL A 18 14.67 1.06 9.17
CA VAL A 18 13.95 2.30 8.84
C VAL A 18 12.60 2.34 9.54
N LEU A 19 11.87 1.22 9.53
CA LEU A 19 10.55 1.07 10.12
C LEU A 19 10.59 1.00 11.66
N LYS A 20 11.67 0.52 12.26
CA LYS A 20 11.86 0.45 13.72
C LYS A 20 10.66 -0.18 14.45
N GLY A 21 10.10 0.54 15.41
CA GLY A 21 8.94 0.12 16.20
C GLY A 21 7.65 -0.06 15.40
N ASP A 22 7.54 0.56 14.23
CA ASP A 22 6.37 0.48 13.36
C ASP A 22 6.43 -0.72 12.40
N PHE A 23 7.50 -1.51 12.39
CA PHE A 23 7.70 -2.63 11.47
C PHE A 23 6.49 -3.57 11.42
N GLN A 24 6.01 -4.03 12.58
CA GLN A 24 4.89 -4.96 12.63
C GLN A 24 3.56 -4.29 12.23
N VAL A 25 3.41 -3.01 12.52
CA VAL A 25 2.24 -2.19 12.14
C VAL A 25 2.15 -2.10 10.63
N TYR A 26 3.26 -1.74 9.99
CA TYR A 26 3.35 -1.64 8.53
C TYR A 26 3.24 -3.02 7.85
N LYS A 27 3.96 -4.03 8.33
CA LYS A 27 3.86 -5.39 7.81
C LYS A 27 2.41 -5.88 7.78
N ASN A 28 1.66 -5.65 8.85
CA ASN A 28 0.26 -6.06 8.91
C ASN A 28 -0.61 -5.29 7.91
N HIS A 29 -0.37 -3.99 7.70
CA HIS A 29 -1.06 -3.20 6.69
C HIS A 29 -0.80 -3.77 5.28
N VAL A 30 0.46 -3.98 4.92
CA VAL A 30 0.88 -4.60 3.65
C VAL A 30 0.17 -5.93 3.39
N TYR A 31 0.13 -6.81 4.39
CA TYR A 31 -0.53 -8.12 4.25
C TYR A 31 -2.05 -8.03 4.14
N ARG A 32 -2.70 -7.04 4.78
CA ARG A 32 -4.14 -6.84 4.60
C ARG A 32 -4.45 -6.37 3.18
N ILE A 33 -3.69 -5.39 2.65
CA ILE A 33 -3.83 -4.95 1.25
C ILE A 33 -3.62 -6.13 0.31
N TYR A 34 -2.55 -6.90 0.51
CA TYR A 34 -2.25 -8.06 -0.34
C TYR A 34 -3.39 -9.08 -0.37
N ASN A 35 -4.03 -9.35 0.77
CA ASN A 35 -5.20 -10.23 0.81
C ASN A 35 -6.42 -9.62 0.10
N TYR A 36 -6.60 -8.30 0.13
CA TYR A 36 -7.69 -7.65 -0.59
C TYR A 36 -7.47 -7.66 -2.11
N VAL A 37 -6.25 -7.41 -2.60
CA VAL A 37 -5.98 -7.46 -4.04
C VAL A 37 -6.21 -8.86 -4.61
N ILE A 38 -5.77 -9.92 -3.92
CA ILE A 38 -5.99 -11.31 -4.33
C ILE A 38 -7.48 -11.67 -4.34
N PHE A 39 -8.29 -11.05 -3.50
CA PHE A 39 -9.74 -11.24 -3.56
C PHE A 39 -10.36 -10.65 -4.83
N PHE A 40 -9.81 -9.55 -5.35
CA PHE A 40 -10.33 -8.84 -6.50
C PHE A 40 -9.73 -9.27 -7.84
N ASP A 41 -8.60 -9.94 -7.84
CA ASP A 41 -7.89 -10.36 -9.04
C ASP A 41 -7.56 -11.85 -9.00
N ASP A 42 -8.12 -12.61 -9.94
CA ASP A 42 -7.87 -14.04 -10.10
C ASP A 42 -6.62 -14.33 -10.95
N ASP A 43 -6.05 -13.31 -11.64
CA ASP A 43 -4.85 -13.47 -12.45
C ASP A 43 -3.59 -13.51 -11.57
N LYS A 44 -3.07 -14.73 -11.38
CA LYS A 44 -1.87 -14.97 -10.57
C LYS A 44 -0.60 -14.28 -11.12
N ASN A 45 -0.57 -13.93 -12.41
CA ASN A 45 0.55 -13.19 -13.00
C ASN A 45 0.73 -11.79 -12.39
N ASN A 46 -0.33 -11.24 -11.80
CA ASN A 46 -0.30 -9.94 -11.12
C ASN A 46 0.13 -10.02 -9.66
N TYR A 47 0.10 -11.21 -9.05
CA TYR A 47 0.28 -11.35 -7.59
C TYR A 47 1.63 -10.84 -7.09
N GLU A 48 2.71 -11.10 -7.83
CA GLU A 48 4.04 -10.63 -7.45
C GLU A 48 4.16 -9.10 -7.59
N LYS A 49 3.56 -8.51 -8.63
CA LYS A 49 3.50 -7.05 -8.79
C LYS A 49 2.74 -6.39 -7.62
N TYR A 50 1.62 -6.98 -7.20
CA TYR A 50 0.88 -6.52 -6.02
C TYR A 50 1.68 -6.67 -4.73
N ALA A 51 2.43 -7.76 -4.57
CA ALA A 51 3.27 -7.97 -3.40
C ALA A 51 4.34 -6.87 -3.29
N ILE A 52 5.02 -6.57 -4.39
CA ILE A 52 6.03 -5.53 -4.48
C ILE A 52 5.40 -4.15 -4.24
N ALA A 53 4.31 -3.83 -4.94
CA ALA A 53 3.61 -2.55 -4.75
C ALA A 53 3.15 -2.38 -3.29
N ALA A 54 2.56 -3.41 -2.68
CA ALA A 54 2.10 -3.34 -1.30
C ALA A 54 3.26 -3.13 -0.31
N ALA A 55 4.43 -3.77 -0.54
CA ALA A 55 5.58 -3.61 0.33
C ALA A 55 6.21 -2.21 0.24
N PHE A 56 6.10 -1.52 -0.91
CA PHE A 56 6.73 -0.23 -1.12
C PHE A 56 5.80 0.98 -1.01
N HIS A 57 4.47 0.85 -1.18
CA HIS A 57 3.59 2.00 -1.45
C HIS A 57 3.68 3.13 -0.42
N ASP A 58 3.86 2.79 0.85
CA ASP A 58 3.93 3.75 1.96
C ASP A 58 5.31 3.84 2.62
N ILE A 59 6.32 3.08 2.16
CA ILE A 59 7.63 2.96 2.83
C ILE A 59 8.31 4.33 2.99
N GLY A 60 8.09 5.23 2.05
CA GLY A 60 8.64 6.58 2.07
C GLY A 60 8.14 7.46 3.23
N ILE A 61 7.05 7.09 3.91
CA ILE A 61 6.53 7.84 5.08
C ILE A 61 7.60 7.94 6.18
N TRP A 62 8.40 6.89 6.35
CA TRP A 62 9.44 6.84 7.38
C TRP A 62 10.70 7.62 7.04
N THR A 63 10.85 8.05 5.78
CA THR A 63 12.00 8.83 5.30
C THR A 63 11.63 10.25 4.89
N HIS A 64 10.43 10.48 4.35
CA HIS A 64 10.01 11.75 3.71
C HIS A 64 8.65 12.27 4.20
N SER A 65 8.09 11.71 5.31
CA SER A 65 6.76 12.09 5.80
C SER A 65 5.69 11.93 4.70
N PHE A 66 4.75 12.85 4.53
CA PHE A 66 3.68 12.71 3.53
C PHE A 66 4.04 13.13 2.08
N ASP A 67 5.27 13.55 1.84
CA ASP A 67 5.82 13.68 0.47
C ASP A 67 6.47 12.36 0.00
N TYR A 68 5.90 11.24 0.38
CA TYR A 68 6.47 9.90 0.31
C TYR A 68 6.23 9.14 -1.00
N LEU A 69 5.27 9.57 -1.83
CA LEU A 69 4.91 8.84 -3.05
C LEU A 69 6.09 8.69 -4.01
N GLU A 70 6.74 9.78 -4.36
CA GLU A 70 7.90 9.75 -5.27
C GLU A 70 9.08 8.95 -4.68
N PRO A 71 9.49 9.14 -3.41
CA PRO A 71 10.46 8.27 -2.76
C PRO A 71 10.08 6.79 -2.77
N SER A 72 8.83 6.45 -2.48
CA SER A 72 8.34 5.06 -2.52
C SER A 72 8.43 4.45 -3.93
N ILE A 73 8.03 5.20 -4.95
CA ILE A 73 8.12 4.80 -6.35
C ILE A 73 9.57 4.59 -6.76
N LYS A 74 10.48 5.49 -6.36
CA LYS A 74 11.90 5.36 -6.65
C LYS A 74 12.46 4.07 -6.07
N LEU A 75 12.21 3.79 -4.78
CA LEU A 75 12.68 2.57 -4.12
C LEU A 75 12.13 1.31 -4.80
N ALA A 76 10.84 1.28 -5.14
CA ALA A 76 10.24 0.17 -5.87
C ALA A 76 10.87 -0.03 -7.26
N SER A 77 11.13 1.06 -7.99
CA SER A 77 11.73 1.04 -9.31
C SER A 77 13.17 0.50 -9.28
N GLU A 78 13.97 0.97 -8.33
CA GLU A 78 15.34 0.49 -8.12
C GLU A 78 15.34 -1.02 -7.81
N TYR A 79 14.48 -1.47 -6.90
CA TYR A 79 14.31 -2.88 -6.57
C TYR A 79 13.93 -3.74 -7.78
N LEU A 80 12.97 -3.28 -8.59
CA LEU A 80 12.54 -3.98 -9.80
C LEU A 80 13.66 -4.09 -10.84
N ILE A 81 14.45 -3.05 -11.02
CA ILE A 81 15.59 -3.05 -11.94
C ILE A 81 16.65 -4.05 -11.45
N GLU A 82 17.02 -3.98 -10.18
CA GLU A 82 18.03 -4.87 -9.56
C GLU A 82 17.64 -6.34 -9.58
N THR A 83 16.32 -6.63 -9.49
CA THR A 83 15.80 -8.00 -9.53
C THR A 83 15.41 -8.49 -10.93
N GLY A 84 15.78 -7.74 -12.00
CA GLY A 84 15.53 -8.14 -13.39
C GLY A 84 14.08 -7.99 -13.86
N LYS A 85 13.26 -7.23 -13.13
CA LYS A 85 11.81 -7.02 -13.41
C LYS A 85 11.54 -5.61 -13.99
N LYS A 86 12.47 -5.09 -14.79
CA LYS A 86 12.40 -3.73 -15.35
C LYS A 86 11.08 -3.43 -16.07
N ASP A 87 10.50 -4.45 -16.73
CA ASP A 87 9.24 -4.29 -17.49
C ASP A 87 8.03 -3.98 -16.59
N TRP A 88 8.13 -4.22 -15.29
CA TRP A 88 7.06 -3.93 -14.32
C TRP A 88 7.15 -2.53 -13.70
N VAL A 89 8.23 -1.80 -13.93
CA VAL A 89 8.49 -0.50 -13.30
C VAL A 89 7.33 0.46 -13.51
N ASN A 90 6.87 0.61 -14.76
CA ASN A 90 5.77 1.54 -15.06
C ASN A 90 4.46 1.16 -14.38
N GLU A 91 4.09 -0.12 -14.41
CA GLU A 91 2.86 -0.59 -13.78
C GLU A 91 2.90 -0.43 -12.26
N VAL A 92 3.98 -0.90 -11.61
CA VAL A 92 4.13 -0.80 -10.14
C VAL A 92 4.20 0.67 -9.69
N ALA A 93 4.87 1.54 -10.44
CA ALA A 93 4.87 2.98 -10.17
C ALA A 93 3.45 3.55 -10.19
N LEU A 94 2.62 3.17 -11.17
CA LEU A 94 1.22 3.61 -11.25
C LEU A 94 0.34 3.05 -10.13
N LEU A 95 0.58 1.82 -9.68
CA LEU A 95 -0.09 1.26 -8.49
C LEU A 95 0.20 2.13 -7.26
N ILE A 96 1.47 2.45 -7.02
CA ILE A 96 1.90 3.27 -5.89
C ILE A 96 1.40 4.70 -6.03
N ASP A 97 1.52 5.31 -7.21
CA ASP A 97 1.15 6.71 -7.44
C ASP A 97 -0.36 7.01 -7.28
N ASN A 98 -1.20 6.00 -7.52
CA ASN A 98 -2.65 6.19 -7.55
C ASN A 98 -3.41 5.50 -6.41
N HIS A 99 -2.75 4.87 -5.44
CA HIS A 99 -3.46 4.12 -4.39
C HIS A 99 -4.39 5.00 -3.54
N HIS A 100 -4.08 6.28 -3.38
CA HIS A 100 -4.94 7.26 -2.68
C HIS A 100 -5.86 8.06 -3.58
N LYS A 101 -5.91 7.79 -4.89
CA LYS A 101 -6.79 8.52 -5.79
C LYS A 101 -8.26 8.38 -5.37
N MET A 102 -8.96 9.51 -5.21
CA MET A 102 -10.35 9.54 -4.72
C MET A 102 -11.36 9.09 -5.79
N SER A 103 -11.08 9.38 -7.07
CA SER A 103 -11.90 8.98 -8.21
C SER A 103 -11.40 7.67 -8.83
N VAL A 104 -12.23 7.08 -9.70
CA VAL A 104 -11.84 5.90 -10.49
C VAL A 104 -10.64 6.27 -11.37
N TYR A 105 -9.60 5.45 -11.33
CA TYR A 105 -8.45 5.61 -12.21
C TYR A 105 -8.81 5.17 -13.63
N LYS A 106 -8.42 5.98 -14.61
CA LYS A 106 -8.61 5.72 -16.06
C LYS A 106 -7.28 6.01 -16.75
N GLY A 107 -6.55 4.98 -17.09
CA GLY A 107 -5.24 5.10 -17.74
C GLY A 107 -4.63 3.72 -17.96
N ASP A 108 -3.34 3.69 -18.24
CA ASP A 108 -2.61 2.44 -18.45
C ASP A 108 -2.70 1.54 -17.22
N PHE A 109 -2.77 0.24 -17.44
CA PHE A 109 -2.92 -0.75 -16.37
C PHE A 109 -4.13 -0.51 -15.46
N GLN A 110 -5.23 0.07 -15.99
CA GLN A 110 -6.41 0.45 -15.22
C GLN A 110 -6.92 -0.69 -14.32
N HIS A 111 -6.88 -1.93 -14.80
CA HIS A 111 -7.36 -3.08 -14.03
C HIS A 111 -6.58 -3.24 -12.72
N THR A 112 -5.27 -3.38 -12.78
CA THR A 112 -4.41 -3.61 -11.61
C THR A 112 -4.34 -2.39 -10.70
N VAL A 113 -4.27 -1.18 -11.29
CA VAL A 113 -4.26 0.08 -10.52
C VAL A 113 -5.55 0.26 -9.72
N GLU A 114 -6.73 0.02 -10.33
CA GLU A 114 -8.02 0.14 -9.63
C GLU A 114 -8.20 -0.92 -8.53
N ILE A 115 -7.72 -2.14 -8.74
CA ILE A 115 -7.74 -3.18 -7.72
C ILE A 115 -6.88 -2.77 -6.54
N PHE A 116 -5.65 -2.32 -6.77
CA PHE A 116 -4.73 -1.89 -5.72
C PHE A 116 -5.28 -0.69 -4.95
N ARG A 117 -5.76 0.33 -5.66
CA ARG A 117 -6.41 1.50 -5.07
C ARG A 117 -7.59 1.11 -4.16
N LYS A 118 -8.49 0.23 -4.62
CA LYS A 118 -9.63 -0.24 -3.80
C LYS A 118 -9.17 -1.00 -2.56
N ALA A 119 -8.13 -1.82 -2.69
CA ALA A 119 -7.59 -2.59 -1.57
C ALA A 119 -7.03 -1.69 -0.47
N ASP A 120 -6.24 -0.69 -0.83
CA ASP A 120 -5.73 0.30 0.12
C ASP A 120 -6.87 1.08 0.79
N TRP A 121 -7.80 1.63 0.00
CA TRP A 121 -8.96 2.33 0.55
C TRP A 121 -9.77 1.49 1.54
N ILE A 122 -9.96 0.18 1.30
CA ILE A 122 -10.66 -0.70 2.25
C ILE A 122 -9.95 -0.70 3.60
N ASP A 123 -8.63 -0.76 3.62
CA ASP A 123 -7.87 -0.78 4.86
C ASP A 123 -7.87 0.58 5.55
N VAL A 124 -7.51 1.64 4.83
CA VAL A 124 -7.38 3.00 5.37
C VAL A 124 -8.68 3.51 5.98
N ILE A 125 -9.83 3.25 5.35
CA ILE A 125 -11.15 3.68 5.87
C ILE A 125 -11.86 2.60 6.69
N MET A 126 -11.14 1.61 7.21
CA MET A 126 -11.67 0.57 8.11
C MET A 126 -12.88 -0.19 7.56
N GLY A 127 -12.91 -0.45 6.25
CA GLY A 127 -13.97 -1.20 5.57
C GLY A 127 -15.32 -0.48 5.51
N ILE A 128 -15.37 0.85 5.70
CA ILE A 128 -16.61 1.65 5.51
C ILE A 128 -17.12 1.45 4.08
N LYS A 129 -16.23 1.54 3.09
CA LYS A 129 -16.52 1.20 1.69
C LYS A 129 -15.68 -0.01 1.31
N ARG A 130 -16.31 -1.11 0.85
CA ARG A 130 -15.65 -2.38 0.60
C ARG A 130 -15.61 -2.81 -0.87
N PHE A 131 -16.12 -2.02 -1.79
CA PHE A 131 -16.07 -2.23 -3.25
C PHE A 131 -16.49 -3.65 -3.70
N GLY A 132 -17.44 -4.28 -3.00
CA GLY A 132 -17.89 -5.64 -3.28
C GLY A 132 -17.28 -6.72 -2.38
N LEU A 133 -16.25 -6.42 -1.59
CA LEU A 133 -15.73 -7.35 -0.59
C LEU A 133 -16.77 -7.61 0.50
N ALA A 134 -17.10 -8.88 0.75
CA ALA A 134 -18.05 -9.26 1.80
C ALA A 134 -17.56 -8.82 3.19
N LYS A 135 -18.50 -8.37 4.04
CA LYS A 135 -18.18 -7.94 5.42
C LYS A 135 -17.55 -9.06 6.25
N SER A 136 -17.96 -10.31 6.01
CA SER A 136 -17.38 -11.50 6.65
C SER A 136 -15.91 -11.69 6.29
N THR A 137 -15.56 -11.56 5.00
CA THR A 137 -14.18 -11.65 4.51
C THR A 137 -13.32 -10.54 5.09
N TYR A 138 -13.80 -9.28 5.05
CA TYR A 138 -13.10 -8.16 5.69
C TYR A 138 -12.80 -8.45 7.18
N LYS A 139 -13.83 -8.87 7.94
CA LYS A 139 -13.66 -9.18 9.37
C LYS A 139 -12.70 -10.34 9.62
N ALA A 140 -12.72 -11.37 8.76
CA ALA A 140 -11.79 -12.49 8.87
C ALA A 140 -10.34 -12.07 8.67
N ILE A 141 -10.07 -11.20 7.66
CA ILE A 141 -8.74 -10.63 7.42
C ILE A 141 -8.28 -9.79 8.62
N GLN A 142 -9.12 -8.89 9.13
CA GLN A 142 -8.80 -8.04 10.28
C GLN A 142 -8.56 -8.85 11.58
N LYS A 143 -9.25 -9.98 11.76
CA LYS A 143 -9.05 -10.88 12.90
C LYS A 143 -7.70 -11.59 12.81
N GLN A 144 -7.32 -12.07 11.64
CA GLN A 144 -6.07 -12.80 11.42
C GLN A 144 -4.85 -11.87 11.37
N ILE A 145 -5.00 -10.71 10.72
CA ILE A 145 -3.94 -9.72 10.52
C ILE A 145 -4.40 -8.42 11.19
N SER A 146 -4.15 -8.33 12.49
CA SER A 146 -4.65 -7.22 13.31
C SER A 146 -4.02 -5.88 12.91
N ASN A 147 -4.78 -4.79 13.07
CA ASN A 147 -4.35 -3.43 12.73
C ASN A 147 -3.11 -2.96 13.52
N LYS A 148 -2.96 -3.39 14.78
CA LYS A 148 -1.83 -3.03 15.66
C LYS A 148 -1.60 -1.51 15.80
N GLY A 149 -2.64 -0.69 15.62
CA GLY A 149 -2.53 0.77 15.77
C GLY A 149 -2.19 1.53 14.47
N PHE A 150 -2.22 0.89 13.31
CA PHE A 150 -1.92 1.54 12.02
C PHE A 150 -2.75 2.81 11.78
N HIS A 151 -4.06 2.78 12.03
CA HIS A 151 -4.91 3.97 11.87
C HIS A 151 -4.53 5.10 12.85
N TRP A 152 -4.11 4.75 14.07
CA TRP A 152 -3.61 5.76 15.01
C TRP A 152 -2.29 6.37 14.55
N PHE A 153 -1.40 5.54 13.98
CA PHE A 153 -0.17 6.02 13.32
C PHE A 153 -0.50 7.02 12.21
N LEU A 154 -1.43 6.69 11.29
CA LEU A 154 -1.84 7.59 10.21
C LEU A 154 -2.43 8.90 10.74
N VAL A 155 -3.30 8.85 11.75
CA VAL A 155 -3.88 10.06 12.38
C VAL A 155 -2.78 10.94 12.96
N LYS A 156 -1.84 10.37 13.70
CA LYS A 156 -0.72 11.11 14.30
C LYS A 156 0.16 11.76 13.22
N GLN A 157 0.50 11.04 12.16
CA GLN A 157 1.30 11.57 11.07
C GLN A 157 0.55 12.67 10.31
N SER A 158 -0.76 12.49 10.03
CA SER A 158 -1.61 13.49 9.39
C SER A 158 -1.67 14.79 10.19
N LEU A 159 -1.86 14.71 11.50
CA LEU A 159 -1.89 15.88 12.38
C LEU A 159 -0.54 16.61 12.41
N ASN A 160 0.56 15.87 12.52
CA ASN A 160 1.90 16.45 12.52
C ASN A 160 2.21 17.16 11.19
N TYR A 161 1.78 16.58 10.08
CA TYR A 161 1.98 17.18 8.76
C TYR A 161 1.09 18.41 8.56
N PHE A 162 -0.19 18.33 8.96
CA PHE A 162 -1.13 19.46 8.89
C PHE A 162 -0.62 20.71 9.61
N ILE A 163 -0.04 20.53 10.81
CA ILE A 163 0.52 21.66 11.58
C ILE A 163 1.63 22.37 10.80
N LYS A 164 2.44 21.61 10.05
CA LYS A 164 3.56 22.17 9.26
C LYS A 164 3.12 22.69 7.89
N HIS A 165 2.07 22.12 7.31
CA HIS A 165 1.59 22.38 5.94
C HIS A 165 0.07 22.63 5.89
N PRO A 166 -0.46 23.68 6.54
CA PRO A 166 -1.91 23.90 6.69
C PRO A 166 -2.64 24.13 5.35
N LEU A 167 -1.94 24.61 4.32
CA LEU A 167 -2.54 24.85 2.99
C LEU A 167 -2.52 23.61 2.07
N ASN A 168 -1.73 22.60 2.39
CA ASN A 168 -1.68 21.33 1.65
C ASN A 168 -1.48 20.17 2.63
N PRO A 169 -2.50 19.85 3.44
CA PRO A 169 -2.37 18.92 4.57
C PRO A 169 -2.18 17.47 4.18
N LEU A 170 -2.57 17.08 2.98
CA LEU A 170 -2.57 15.69 2.50
C LEU A 170 -2.20 15.66 1.00
N PRO A 171 -0.93 15.89 0.66
CA PRO A 171 -0.49 16.04 -0.73
C PRO A 171 -0.67 14.77 -1.58
N MET A 172 -0.75 13.59 -0.93
CA MET A 172 -0.92 12.30 -1.60
C MET A 172 -2.32 12.08 -2.20
N PHE A 173 -3.34 12.84 -1.77
CA PHE A 173 -4.69 12.67 -2.32
C PHE A 173 -4.82 13.35 -3.68
N LYS A 174 -4.93 12.54 -4.73
CA LYS A 174 -5.21 12.99 -6.10
C LYS A 174 -6.70 12.99 -6.39
N LYS A 175 -7.17 14.00 -7.10
CA LYS A 175 -8.56 14.07 -7.58
C LYS A 175 -8.81 13.12 -8.75
#